data_395901629b9244f1e0e65ea1199ad7f0
#
_entry.id   395901629b9244f1e0e65ea1199ad7f0
#
_cell.length_a   1.000
_cell.length_b   1.000
_cell.length_c   1.000
_cell.angle_alpha   90.00
_cell.angle_beta   90.00
_cell.angle_gamma   90.00
#
_symmetry.space_group_name_H-M   'P 1'
#
loop_
_entity.id
_entity.type
_entity.pdbx_description
1 polymer ?
#
loop_
_entity_poly.entity_id
_entity_poly.type
_entity_poly.pdbx_seq_one_letter_code
_entity_poly.pdbx_strand_id
1 'polypeptide(L)'
;MQSFKNYLEERSSSTLHVFDVDDTLVHSNAKVHVKNAEGRTVQKLSTSEYNNHKLPHDHHYDYHEFRSSKVFSHSKPMHKMINTINATQRTTSKNPHNKVIINTARADFDNKDKFLDTLSHHGIQHIDKIHVHRAGNIPGNEKPAHKKLTFIRQHLSKHPYSHVRMYDDSHENLHAFLGLKKEYPHTHFHAYHVSHDGSMKKFSA
;
A
#
# COMPACT_ATOMS: atom_id res chain seq x y z
N MET A 1 30.81 -4.31 20.97
CA MET A 1 30.75 -3.16 20.04
C MET A 1 30.71 -3.70 18.62
N GLN A 2 29.59 -3.55 17.91
CA GLN A 2 29.48 -3.94 16.50
C GLN A 2 30.41 -3.01 15.69
N SER A 3 31.24 -3.54 14.79
CA SER A 3 32.21 -2.71 14.08
C SER A 3 31.45 -1.80 13.07
N PHE A 4 31.97 -0.61 12.85
CA PHE A 4 31.44 0.34 11.85
C PHE A 4 31.35 -0.30 10.45
N LYS A 5 32.28 -1.22 10.14
CA LYS A 5 32.25 -2.01 8.89
C LYS A 5 31.02 -2.91 8.81
N ASN A 6 30.66 -3.65 9.88
CA ASN A 6 29.45 -4.47 9.92
C ASN A 6 28.19 -3.61 9.79
N TYR A 7 28.17 -2.43 10.42
CA TYR A 7 27.06 -1.48 10.27
C TYR A 7 26.89 -1.00 8.82
N LEU A 8 27.97 -0.73 8.10
CA LEU A 8 27.94 -0.35 6.69
C LEU A 8 27.51 -1.52 5.79
N GLU A 9 27.99 -2.73 6.06
CA GLU A 9 27.62 -3.95 5.32
C GLU A 9 26.13 -4.30 5.53
N GLU A 10 25.60 -4.17 6.74
CA GLU A 10 24.18 -4.32 7.05
C GLU A 10 23.32 -3.31 6.29
N ARG A 11 23.75 -2.03 6.19
CA ARG A 11 23.05 -1.02 5.37
C ARG A 11 23.06 -1.35 3.90
N SER A 12 24.17 -1.90 3.36
CA SER A 12 24.31 -2.13 1.92
C SER A 12 23.35 -3.18 1.35
N SER A 13 22.71 -3.98 2.19
CA SER A 13 21.84 -5.09 1.77
C SER A 13 20.39 -5.00 2.25
N SER A 14 20.02 -3.99 3.05
CA SER A 14 18.68 -3.92 3.65
C SER A 14 17.62 -3.31 2.73
N THR A 15 16.50 -3.98 2.56
CA THR A 15 15.40 -3.51 1.70
C THR A 15 14.04 -3.56 2.41
N LEU A 16 13.31 -2.46 2.37
CA LEU A 16 11.90 -2.41 2.72
C LEU A 16 11.05 -2.53 1.45
N HIS A 17 10.18 -3.54 1.40
CA HIS A 17 9.20 -3.72 0.34
C HIS A 17 7.81 -3.30 0.83
N VAL A 18 7.16 -2.42 0.10
CA VAL A 18 5.87 -1.82 0.43
C VAL A 18 4.88 -2.16 -0.66
N PHE A 19 3.83 -2.91 -0.34
CA PHE A 19 2.77 -3.28 -1.28
C PHE A 19 1.47 -2.56 -0.91
N ASP A 20 0.82 -1.95 -1.89
CA ASP A 20 -0.57 -1.54 -1.75
C ASP A 20 -1.52 -2.74 -1.87
N VAL A 21 -2.80 -2.56 -1.63
CA VAL A 21 -3.84 -3.61 -1.67
C VAL A 21 -4.72 -3.48 -2.90
N ASP A 22 -5.45 -2.36 -2.99
CA ASP A 22 -6.48 -2.16 -4.00
C ASP A 22 -5.86 -1.93 -5.37
N ASP A 23 -6.30 -2.69 -6.37
CA ASP A 23 -5.78 -2.69 -7.74
C ASP A 23 -4.25 -2.92 -7.84
N THR A 24 -3.67 -3.43 -6.73
CA THR A 24 -2.27 -3.87 -6.63
C THR A 24 -2.17 -5.35 -6.26
N LEU A 25 -2.68 -5.78 -5.12
CA LEU A 25 -2.74 -7.21 -4.72
C LEU A 25 -4.06 -7.86 -5.10
N VAL A 26 -5.13 -7.08 -5.15
CA VAL A 26 -6.48 -7.54 -5.51
C VAL A 26 -7.18 -6.53 -6.41
N HIS A 27 -8.02 -6.99 -7.32
CA HIS A 27 -9.02 -6.14 -7.98
C HIS A 27 -10.12 -5.82 -6.98
N SER A 28 -10.22 -4.55 -6.57
CA SER A 28 -11.19 -4.12 -5.59
C SER A 28 -12.60 -4.07 -6.16
N ASN A 29 -13.57 -4.65 -5.44
CA ASN A 29 -14.99 -4.51 -5.75
C ASN A 29 -15.64 -3.32 -4.99
N ALA A 30 -14.93 -2.74 -4.01
CA ALA A 30 -15.42 -1.61 -3.23
C ALA A 30 -15.59 -0.37 -4.12
N LYS A 31 -16.67 0.37 -3.89
CA LYS A 31 -16.97 1.62 -4.58
C LYS A 31 -16.86 2.81 -3.62
N VAL A 32 -16.41 3.93 -4.16
CA VAL A 32 -16.52 5.22 -3.49
C VAL A 32 -17.90 5.79 -3.83
N HIS A 33 -18.70 6.11 -2.82
CA HIS A 33 -20.00 6.70 -3.03
C HIS A 33 -19.88 8.23 -3.01
N VAL A 34 -20.37 8.88 -4.04
CA VAL A 34 -20.55 10.34 -4.07
C VAL A 34 -21.92 10.63 -3.46
N LYS A 35 -21.94 11.37 -2.38
CA LYS A 35 -23.20 11.75 -1.69
C LYS A 35 -23.43 13.25 -1.84
N ASN A 36 -24.68 13.64 -2.06
CA ASN A 36 -25.13 15.03 -2.09
C ASN A 36 -25.30 15.59 -0.66
N ALA A 37 -25.71 16.86 -0.54
CA ALA A 37 -25.93 17.53 0.74
C ALA A 37 -26.96 16.81 1.64
N GLU A 38 -27.96 16.14 1.05
CA GLU A 38 -28.99 15.38 1.77
C GLU A 38 -28.49 13.97 2.18
N GLY A 39 -27.22 13.62 1.92
CA GLY A 39 -26.62 12.33 2.24
C GLY A 39 -27.04 11.17 1.32
N ARG A 40 -27.73 11.46 0.20
CA ARG A 40 -28.11 10.45 -0.79
C ARG A 40 -26.96 10.14 -1.71
N THR A 41 -26.73 8.84 -1.99
CA THR A 41 -25.74 8.43 -3.00
C THR A 41 -26.27 8.78 -4.39
N VAL A 42 -25.54 9.64 -5.09
CA VAL A 42 -25.85 10.09 -6.46
C VAL A 42 -24.97 9.37 -7.50
N GLN A 43 -23.82 8.88 -7.09
CA GLN A 43 -22.91 8.13 -7.96
C GLN A 43 -22.07 7.14 -7.16
N LYS A 44 -21.66 6.03 -7.80
CA LYS A 44 -20.69 5.05 -7.27
C LYS A 44 -19.50 4.95 -8.22
N LEU A 45 -18.31 5.16 -7.70
CA LEU A 45 -17.07 5.18 -8.46
C LEU A 45 -16.23 3.95 -8.13
N SER A 46 -15.63 3.33 -9.13
CA SER A 46 -14.49 2.43 -8.95
C SER A 46 -13.26 3.23 -8.49
N THR A 47 -12.21 2.54 -8.07
CA THR A 47 -10.92 3.16 -7.70
C THR A 47 -10.35 3.98 -8.84
N SER A 48 -10.37 3.48 -10.08
CA SER A 48 -9.88 4.19 -11.27
C SER A 48 -10.72 5.41 -11.63
N GLU A 49 -12.05 5.32 -11.50
CA GLU A 49 -12.96 6.47 -11.71
C GLU A 49 -12.75 7.53 -10.62
N TYR A 50 -12.60 7.10 -9.36
CA TYR A 50 -12.34 8.01 -8.24
C TYR A 50 -11.06 8.82 -8.42
N ASN A 51 -9.98 8.20 -8.89
CA ASN A 51 -8.69 8.86 -9.10
C ASN A 51 -8.78 10.03 -10.10
N ASN A 52 -9.78 10.02 -11.00
CA ASN A 52 -10.01 11.05 -12.01
C ASN A 52 -11.24 11.92 -11.73
N HIS A 53 -11.99 11.63 -10.66
CA HIS A 53 -13.25 12.31 -10.37
C HIS A 53 -13.02 13.64 -9.67
N LYS A 54 -13.69 14.68 -10.13
CA LYS A 54 -13.76 15.98 -9.45
C LYS A 54 -15.06 16.03 -8.65
N LEU A 55 -14.92 16.16 -7.34
CA LEU A 55 -16.07 16.25 -6.44
C LEU A 55 -16.87 17.52 -6.73
N PRO A 56 -18.19 17.43 -7.04
CA PRO A 56 -19.04 18.61 -7.20
C PRO A 56 -19.16 19.39 -5.88
N HIS A 57 -19.49 20.69 -5.99
CA HIS A 57 -19.81 21.52 -4.82
C HIS A 57 -20.96 20.86 -4.01
N ASP A 58 -20.90 20.98 -2.69
CA ASP A 58 -21.89 20.42 -1.74
C ASP A 58 -22.04 18.89 -1.76
N HIS A 59 -21.08 18.19 -2.36
CA HIS A 59 -21.00 16.73 -2.30
C HIS A 59 -19.82 16.27 -1.42
N HIS A 60 -19.88 15.03 -0.96
CA HIS A 60 -18.79 14.40 -0.23
C HIS A 60 -18.63 12.94 -0.64
N TYR A 61 -17.41 12.40 -0.43
CA TYR A 61 -17.15 10.98 -0.64
C TYR A 61 -17.46 10.17 0.62
N ASP A 62 -18.07 9.01 0.42
CA ASP A 62 -18.26 8.00 1.44
C ASP A 62 -17.55 6.71 1.04
N TYR A 63 -16.66 6.25 1.90
CA TYR A 63 -15.77 5.09 1.70
C TYR A 63 -16.20 3.87 2.52
N HIS A 64 -17.47 3.77 2.93
CA HIS A 64 -17.92 2.69 3.83
C HIS A 64 -17.66 1.29 3.27
N GLU A 65 -17.76 1.09 1.94
CA GLU A 65 -17.49 -0.21 1.31
C GLU A 65 -16.02 -0.65 1.49
N PHE A 66 -15.09 0.31 1.62
CA PHE A 66 -13.67 0.01 1.88
C PHE A 66 -13.40 -0.45 3.31
N ARG A 67 -14.37 -0.34 4.21
CA ARG A 67 -14.31 -0.87 5.57
C ARG A 67 -15.00 -2.22 5.70
N SER A 68 -15.73 -2.66 4.69
CA SER A 68 -16.46 -3.93 4.72
C SER A 68 -15.58 -5.11 4.33
N SER A 69 -15.32 -6.00 5.28
CA SER A 69 -14.66 -7.27 5.04
C SER A 69 -15.47 -8.21 4.14
N LYS A 70 -16.80 -8.07 4.16
CA LYS A 70 -17.70 -8.79 3.25
C LYS A 70 -17.50 -8.33 1.80
N VAL A 71 -17.45 -7.03 1.54
CA VAL A 71 -17.16 -6.52 0.19
C VAL A 71 -15.77 -6.95 -0.25
N PHE A 72 -14.78 -6.84 0.63
CA PHE A 72 -13.40 -7.24 0.35
C PHE A 72 -13.27 -8.74 0.02
N SER A 73 -14.03 -9.62 0.68
CA SER A 73 -13.98 -11.06 0.41
C SER A 73 -14.45 -11.46 -1.00
N HIS A 74 -15.10 -10.56 -1.74
CA HIS A 74 -15.47 -10.76 -3.14
C HIS A 74 -14.43 -10.17 -4.12
N SER A 75 -13.35 -9.58 -3.64
CA SER A 75 -12.25 -9.11 -4.50
C SER A 75 -11.59 -10.29 -5.22
N LYS A 76 -10.97 -10.03 -6.36
CA LYS A 76 -10.26 -11.05 -7.13
C LYS A 76 -8.75 -10.88 -6.98
N PRO A 77 -7.97 -11.96 -6.75
CA PRO A 77 -6.53 -11.87 -6.61
C PRO A 77 -5.86 -11.42 -7.91
N MET A 78 -4.86 -10.55 -7.80
CA MET A 78 -3.95 -10.23 -8.89
C MET A 78 -2.76 -11.20 -8.84
N HIS A 79 -2.89 -12.36 -9.47
CA HIS A 79 -1.97 -13.50 -9.33
C HIS A 79 -0.50 -13.14 -9.56
N LYS A 80 -0.17 -12.27 -10.53
CA LYS A 80 1.22 -11.82 -10.76
C LYS A 80 1.77 -11.12 -9.52
N MET A 81 0.98 -10.27 -8.88
CA MET A 81 1.39 -9.54 -7.69
C MET A 81 1.40 -10.41 -6.43
N ILE A 82 0.46 -11.36 -6.31
CA ILE A 82 0.50 -12.39 -5.25
C ILE A 82 1.78 -13.21 -5.36
N ASN A 83 2.17 -13.63 -6.56
CA ASN A 83 3.44 -14.34 -6.78
C ASN A 83 4.64 -13.46 -6.43
N THR A 84 4.58 -12.16 -6.72
CA THR A 84 5.65 -11.20 -6.43
C THR A 84 5.82 -11.02 -4.93
N ILE A 85 4.75 -10.77 -4.16
CA ILE A 85 4.85 -10.63 -2.71
C ILE A 85 5.37 -11.91 -2.05
N ASN A 86 4.91 -13.08 -2.49
CA ASN A 86 5.38 -14.37 -1.97
C ASN A 86 6.87 -14.62 -2.31
N ALA A 87 7.31 -14.31 -3.52
CA ALA A 87 8.72 -14.39 -3.89
C ALA A 87 9.58 -13.42 -3.07
N THR A 88 9.08 -12.21 -2.85
CA THR A 88 9.73 -11.20 -2.02
C THR A 88 9.86 -11.67 -0.57
N GLN A 89 8.81 -12.28 0.02
CA GLN A 89 8.87 -12.85 1.36
C GLN A 89 9.94 -13.94 1.48
N ARG A 90 10.02 -14.86 0.50
CA ARG A 90 11.04 -15.92 0.50
C ARG A 90 12.47 -15.38 0.44
N THR A 91 12.69 -14.29 -0.29
CA THR A 91 14.02 -13.64 -0.33
C THR A 91 14.30 -12.85 0.95
N THR A 92 13.27 -12.17 1.48
CA THR A 92 13.34 -11.39 2.72
C THR A 92 13.64 -12.28 3.92
N SER A 93 13.07 -13.49 4.00
CA SER A 93 13.32 -14.44 5.09
C SER A 93 14.76 -14.89 5.22
N LYS A 94 15.57 -14.75 4.17
CA LYS A 94 17.03 -15.06 4.17
C LYS A 94 17.90 -13.94 4.71
N ASN A 95 17.37 -12.73 4.84
CA ASN A 95 18.07 -11.57 5.37
C ASN A 95 17.15 -10.84 6.38
N PRO A 96 17.47 -10.90 7.69
CA PRO A 96 16.65 -10.31 8.74
C PRO A 96 16.54 -8.79 8.67
N HIS A 97 17.40 -8.12 7.89
CA HIS A 97 17.35 -6.68 7.67
C HIS A 97 16.37 -6.28 6.56
N ASN A 98 15.84 -7.25 5.80
CA ASN A 98 14.79 -6.98 4.83
C ASN A 98 13.41 -7.08 5.47
N LYS A 99 12.45 -6.34 4.94
CA LYS A 99 11.08 -6.37 5.43
C LYS A 99 10.06 -6.23 4.30
N VAL A 100 8.96 -6.95 4.43
CA VAL A 100 7.77 -6.78 3.60
C VAL A 100 6.66 -6.19 4.48
N ILE A 101 6.00 -5.15 3.98
CA ILE A 101 4.81 -4.58 4.58
C ILE A 101 3.71 -4.40 3.53
N ILE A 102 2.47 -4.40 3.97
CA ILE A 102 1.33 -3.92 3.22
C ILE A 102 0.97 -2.54 3.76
N ASN A 103 0.70 -1.57 2.88
CA ASN A 103 0.39 -0.20 3.24
C ASN A 103 -0.76 0.34 2.39
N THR A 104 -1.98 0.17 2.89
CA THR A 104 -3.22 0.51 2.19
C THR A 104 -3.81 1.85 2.64
N ALA A 105 -4.51 2.53 1.73
CA ALA A 105 -5.33 3.70 2.04
C ALA A 105 -6.60 3.37 2.86
N ARG A 106 -6.95 2.10 2.98
CA ARG A 106 -8.10 1.67 3.77
C ARG A 106 -7.94 2.03 5.25
N ALA A 107 -9.06 2.27 5.92
CA ALA A 107 -9.15 2.33 7.38
C ALA A 107 -9.37 0.92 7.96
N ASP A 108 -9.73 0.82 9.24
CA ASP A 108 -10.05 -0.45 9.89
C ASP A 108 -11.27 -1.11 9.23
N PHE A 109 -11.18 -2.42 9.11
CA PHE A 109 -12.28 -3.25 8.68
C PHE A 109 -13.23 -3.55 9.85
N ASP A 110 -14.50 -3.80 9.51
CA ASP A 110 -15.51 -4.32 10.41
C ASP A 110 -15.10 -5.70 11.01
N ASN A 111 -14.31 -6.48 10.26
CA ASN A 111 -13.75 -7.75 10.70
C ASN A 111 -12.33 -7.91 10.12
N LYS A 112 -11.33 -7.68 11.00
CA LYS A 112 -9.91 -7.77 10.63
C LYS A 112 -9.50 -9.18 10.24
N ASP A 113 -9.95 -10.19 10.96
CA ASP A 113 -9.55 -11.58 10.72
C ASP A 113 -10.06 -12.03 9.34
N LYS A 114 -11.30 -11.71 9.02
CA LYS A 114 -11.86 -11.99 7.69
C LYS A 114 -11.10 -11.29 6.56
N PHE A 115 -10.59 -10.08 6.80
CA PHE A 115 -9.72 -9.39 5.83
C PHE A 115 -8.42 -10.16 5.60
N LEU A 116 -7.74 -10.56 6.67
CA LEU A 116 -6.48 -11.33 6.60
C LEU A 116 -6.70 -12.72 5.99
N ASP A 117 -7.78 -13.39 6.36
CA ASP A 117 -8.19 -14.67 5.78
C ASP A 117 -8.43 -14.55 4.28
N THR A 118 -9.06 -13.47 3.82
CA THR A 118 -9.26 -13.24 2.39
C THR A 118 -7.92 -13.13 1.66
N LEU A 119 -6.96 -12.37 2.19
CA LEU A 119 -5.62 -12.28 1.60
C LEU A 119 -4.90 -13.63 1.57
N SER A 120 -5.05 -14.42 2.63
CA SER A 120 -4.53 -15.80 2.70
C SER A 120 -5.18 -16.71 1.64
N HIS A 121 -6.51 -16.68 1.51
CA HIS A 121 -7.24 -17.45 0.50
C HIS A 121 -6.89 -17.02 -0.94
N HIS A 122 -6.53 -15.76 -1.15
CA HIS A 122 -6.00 -15.27 -2.42
C HIS A 122 -4.57 -15.75 -2.71
N GLY A 123 -3.94 -16.44 -1.76
CA GLY A 123 -2.65 -17.09 -1.94
C GLY A 123 -1.45 -16.34 -1.37
N ILE A 124 -1.65 -15.28 -0.55
CA ILE A 124 -0.54 -14.65 0.17
C ILE A 124 -0.11 -15.57 1.30
N GLN A 125 1.10 -16.10 1.18
CA GLN A 125 1.71 -16.98 2.18
C GLN A 125 2.13 -16.18 3.41
N HIS A 126 2.02 -16.79 4.60
CA HIS A 126 2.49 -16.18 5.86
C HIS A 126 2.02 -14.75 6.10
N ILE A 127 0.74 -14.46 5.80
CA ILE A 127 0.15 -13.13 6.00
C ILE A 127 0.27 -12.66 7.46
N ASP A 128 0.29 -13.58 8.42
CA ASP A 128 0.53 -13.36 9.85
C ASP A 128 1.87 -12.69 10.15
N LYS A 129 2.87 -12.84 9.27
CA LYS A 129 4.20 -12.23 9.38
C LYS A 129 4.31 -10.88 8.68
N ILE A 130 3.31 -10.49 7.89
CA ILE A 130 3.28 -9.21 7.19
C ILE A 130 2.56 -8.17 8.02
N HIS A 131 3.23 -7.05 8.30
CA HIS A 131 2.55 -5.93 8.96
C HIS A 131 1.69 -5.17 7.95
N VAL A 132 0.39 -5.03 8.26
CA VAL A 132 -0.57 -4.28 7.45
C VAL A 132 -0.81 -2.92 8.07
N HIS A 133 -0.33 -1.87 7.41
CA HIS A 133 -0.59 -0.48 7.77
C HIS A 133 -1.86 0.03 7.07
N ARG A 134 -2.70 0.72 7.82
CA ARG A 134 -3.99 1.27 7.37
C ARG A 134 -3.93 2.80 7.45
N ALA A 135 -3.51 3.42 6.35
CA ALA A 135 -3.32 4.86 6.28
C ALA A 135 -4.63 5.65 6.46
N GLY A 136 -5.78 5.02 6.15
CA GLY A 136 -7.09 5.62 6.38
C GLY A 136 -7.43 5.88 7.85
N ASN A 137 -6.71 5.27 8.81
CA ASN A 137 -6.87 5.55 10.25
C ASN A 137 -6.11 6.80 10.70
N ILE A 138 -5.20 7.33 9.89
CA ILE A 138 -4.47 8.56 10.23
C ILE A 138 -5.47 9.73 10.15
N PRO A 139 -5.68 10.47 11.27
CA PRO A 139 -6.62 11.59 11.28
C PRO A 139 -6.14 12.73 10.38
N GLY A 140 -7.05 13.67 10.09
CA GLY A 140 -6.77 14.84 9.27
C GLY A 140 -7.19 14.69 7.81
N ASN A 141 -7.15 15.82 7.09
CA ASN A 141 -7.62 15.95 5.70
C ASN A 141 -6.53 15.74 4.65
N GLU A 142 -5.38 15.21 5.07
CA GLU A 142 -4.30 14.90 4.12
C GLU A 142 -4.73 13.84 3.12
N LYS A 143 -4.20 13.97 1.90
CA LYS A 143 -4.43 12.97 0.85
C LYS A 143 -3.91 11.59 1.26
N PRO A 144 -4.56 10.50 0.81
CA PRO A 144 -4.13 9.13 1.12
C PRO A 144 -2.65 8.87 0.83
N ALA A 145 -2.12 9.46 -0.25
CA ALA A 145 -0.71 9.37 -0.61
C ALA A 145 0.22 9.84 0.53
N HIS A 146 -0.05 11.01 1.13
CA HIS A 146 0.75 11.55 2.23
C HIS A 146 0.58 10.72 3.51
N LYS A 147 -0.63 10.25 3.81
CA LYS A 147 -0.88 9.36 4.96
C LYS A 147 -0.09 8.05 4.85
N LYS A 148 0.01 7.47 3.65
CA LYS A 148 0.85 6.28 3.41
C LYS A 148 2.32 6.54 3.74
N LEU A 149 2.87 7.74 3.45
CA LEU A 149 4.26 8.08 3.73
C LEU A 149 4.59 8.06 5.23
N THR A 150 3.63 8.34 6.10
CA THR A 150 3.83 8.30 7.56
C THR A 150 4.37 6.96 8.02
N PHE A 151 3.80 5.86 7.54
CA PHE A 151 4.27 4.52 7.91
C PHE A 151 5.65 4.19 7.32
N ILE A 152 5.94 4.66 6.10
CA ILE A 152 7.27 4.48 5.50
C ILE A 152 8.32 5.22 6.32
N ARG A 153 8.05 6.47 6.72
CA ARG A 153 8.93 7.25 7.61
C ARG A 153 9.14 6.57 8.96
N GLN A 154 8.09 5.98 9.55
CA GLN A 154 8.20 5.21 10.79
C GLN A 154 9.13 4.00 10.65
N HIS A 155 9.12 3.33 9.50
CA HIS A 155 10.05 2.24 9.24
C HIS A 155 11.47 2.75 9.06
N LEU A 156 11.66 3.83 8.29
CA LEU A 156 12.98 4.43 8.04
C LEU A 156 13.61 5.01 9.31
N SER A 157 12.80 5.53 10.25
CA SER A 157 13.31 6.03 11.54
C SER A 157 13.77 4.92 12.47
N LYS A 158 13.20 3.70 12.34
CA LYS A 158 13.55 2.55 13.20
C LYS A 158 14.71 1.73 12.62
N HIS A 159 14.86 1.73 11.30
CA HIS A 159 15.90 0.97 10.61
C HIS A 159 16.34 1.70 9.35
N PRO A 160 17.67 1.91 9.16
CA PRO A 160 18.22 2.62 8.00
C PRO A 160 18.25 1.69 6.78
N TYR A 161 17.13 1.53 6.09
CA TYR A 161 17.10 0.76 4.85
C TYR A 161 17.94 1.42 3.75
N SER A 162 18.75 0.62 3.06
CA SER A 162 19.48 1.08 1.87
C SER A 162 18.58 1.20 0.64
N HIS A 163 17.54 0.38 0.58
CA HIS A 163 16.55 0.40 -0.49
C HIS A 163 15.13 0.39 0.07
N VAL A 164 14.24 1.18 -0.54
CA VAL A 164 12.79 1.06 -0.36
C VAL A 164 12.15 0.85 -1.71
N ARG A 165 11.33 -0.18 -1.84
CA ARG A 165 10.61 -0.53 -3.06
C ARG A 165 9.12 -0.46 -2.81
N MET A 166 8.39 0.36 -3.59
CA MET A 166 6.94 0.49 -3.49
C MET A 166 6.28 -0.02 -4.76
N TYR A 167 5.21 -0.78 -4.57
CA TYR A 167 4.35 -1.35 -5.59
C TYR A 167 2.94 -0.82 -5.39
N ASP A 168 2.43 -0.03 -6.33
CA ASP A 168 1.16 0.69 -6.20
C ASP A 168 0.61 0.98 -7.60
N ASP A 169 -0.71 1.00 -7.77
CA ASP A 169 -1.36 1.36 -9.04
C ASP A 169 -1.52 2.87 -9.21
N SER A 170 -1.48 3.64 -8.13
CA SER A 170 -1.69 5.07 -8.12
C SER A 170 -0.42 5.86 -8.43
N HIS A 171 -0.42 6.60 -9.53
CA HIS A 171 0.67 7.53 -9.86
C HIS A 171 0.89 8.58 -8.76
N GLU A 172 -0.18 9.08 -8.11
CA GLU A 172 -0.08 10.06 -7.03
C GLU A 172 0.68 9.48 -5.83
N ASN A 173 0.39 8.23 -5.45
CA ASN A 173 1.10 7.54 -4.37
C ASN A 173 2.59 7.37 -4.71
N LEU A 174 2.89 6.95 -5.94
CA LEU A 174 4.26 6.73 -6.40
C LEU A 174 5.07 8.04 -6.50
N HIS A 175 4.44 9.14 -6.96
CA HIS A 175 5.08 10.46 -6.96
C HIS A 175 5.39 10.93 -5.54
N ALA A 176 4.43 10.87 -4.62
CA ALA A 176 4.64 11.22 -3.23
C ALA A 176 5.75 10.39 -2.59
N PHE A 177 5.76 9.08 -2.85
CA PHE A 177 6.80 8.16 -2.38
C PHE A 177 8.19 8.54 -2.88
N LEU A 178 8.34 8.84 -4.17
CA LEU A 178 9.65 9.25 -4.72
C LEU A 178 10.14 10.59 -4.15
N GLY A 179 9.23 11.45 -3.68
CA GLY A 179 9.57 12.67 -2.97
C GLY A 179 10.40 12.47 -1.70
N LEU A 180 10.30 11.29 -1.06
CA LEU A 180 11.09 10.93 0.12
C LEU A 180 12.61 10.89 -0.15
N LYS A 181 13.05 10.82 -1.40
CA LYS A 181 14.48 10.90 -1.75
C LYS A 181 15.15 12.16 -1.19
N LYS A 182 14.40 13.25 -1.09
CA LYS A 182 14.91 14.53 -0.55
C LYS A 182 15.12 14.47 0.97
N GLU A 183 14.29 13.69 1.66
CA GLU A 183 14.34 13.53 3.13
C GLU A 183 15.39 12.47 3.53
N TYR A 184 15.62 11.47 2.67
CA TYR A 184 16.48 10.31 2.94
C TYR A 184 17.53 10.12 1.82
N PRO A 185 18.54 11.01 1.71
CA PRO A 185 19.47 11.02 0.57
C PRO A 185 20.36 9.77 0.46
N HIS A 186 20.48 9.02 1.55
CA HIS A 186 21.28 7.76 1.60
C HIS A 186 20.42 6.50 1.35
N THR A 187 19.14 6.64 1.03
CA THR A 187 18.23 5.54 0.73
C THR A 187 17.83 5.59 -0.74
N HIS A 188 17.90 4.45 -1.42
CA HIS A 188 17.46 4.32 -2.81
C HIS A 188 15.96 3.96 -2.88
N PHE A 189 15.17 4.86 -3.43
CA PHE A 189 13.72 4.65 -3.61
C PHE A 189 13.43 4.16 -5.03
N HIS A 190 12.72 3.04 -5.12
CA HIS A 190 12.30 2.42 -6.38
C HIS A 190 10.77 2.28 -6.38
N ALA A 191 10.10 3.00 -7.25
CA ALA A 191 8.66 2.93 -7.44
C ALA A 191 8.33 2.03 -8.63
N TYR A 192 7.29 1.20 -8.47
CA TYR A 192 6.79 0.31 -9.51
C TYR A 192 5.29 0.53 -9.66
N HIS A 193 4.89 1.01 -10.83
CA HIS A 193 3.48 1.13 -11.19
C HIS A 193 2.94 -0.25 -11.57
N VAL A 194 1.87 -0.65 -10.89
CA VAL A 194 1.16 -1.90 -11.15
C VAL A 194 0.00 -1.62 -12.09
N SER A 195 -0.02 -2.30 -13.23
CA SER A 195 -1.10 -2.21 -14.20
C SER A 195 -2.24 -3.16 -13.84
N HIS A 196 -3.42 -2.94 -14.41
CA HIS A 196 -4.62 -3.75 -14.15
C HIS A 196 -4.43 -5.26 -14.37
N ASP A 197 -3.54 -5.67 -15.27
CA ASP A 197 -3.21 -7.09 -15.49
C ASP A 197 -2.16 -7.65 -14.50
N GLY A 198 -1.74 -6.86 -13.50
CA GLY A 198 -0.72 -7.19 -12.52
C GLY A 198 0.72 -7.09 -13.04
N SER A 199 0.94 -6.60 -14.26
CA SER A 199 2.28 -6.30 -14.73
C SER A 199 2.85 -5.07 -14.04
N MET A 200 4.17 -4.99 -13.92
CA MET A 200 4.86 -3.89 -13.24
C MET A 200 5.79 -3.17 -14.21
N LYS A 201 5.79 -1.85 -14.12
CA LYS A 201 6.79 -0.99 -14.76
C LYS A 201 7.49 -0.12 -13.72
N LYS A 202 8.81 0.05 -13.86
CA LYS A 202 9.52 1.04 -13.04
C LYS A 202 8.94 2.42 -13.34
N PHE A 203 8.52 3.11 -12.27
CA PHE A 203 7.97 4.44 -12.34
C PHE A 203 9.07 5.46 -12.07
N SER A 204 9.15 6.49 -12.91
CA SER A 204 10.06 7.63 -12.78
C SER A 204 9.22 8.90 -12.66
N ALA A 205 9.55 9.77 -11.70
CA ALA A 205 8.93 11.08 -11.55
C ALA A 205 9.62 12.08 -12.48
#